data_969e8a5c3d7b6b1d374786404bb12aaf
#
_entry.id   969e8a5c3d7b6b1d374786404bb12aaf
#
_cell.length_a   1.000
_cell.length_b   1.000
_cell.length_c   1.000
_cell.angle_alpha   90.00
_cell.angle_beta   90.00
_cell.angle_gamma   90.00
#
_symmetry.space_group_name_H-M   'P 1'
#
loop_
_entity.id
_entity.type
_entity.pdbx_description
1 polymer ?
#
loop_
_entity_poly.entity_id
_entity_poly.type
_entity_poly.pdbx_seq_one_letter_code
_entity_poly.pdbx_strand_id
1 'polypeptide(L)'
;GRNDAAQFLAASRPLLQPNFLIFRRDGQIPQLLGCIGFGDNSEGHLELGYWIARGQWGRGYATEAGRAVLEIARTLGHPEMRAEHFTDNPASGKVLRKLGFRPTGRTALRFSRGRGQETDAVQFTLSLSEDDSADDVMRDLAA
;
A
#
# COMPACT_ATOMS: atom_id res chain seq x y z
N GLY A 1 10.20 -0.51 20.12
CA GLY A 1 9.52 -0.81 19.14
C GLY A 1 9.64 -0.28 17.75
N ARG A 2 9.00 -0.95 16.91
CA ARG A 2 8.96 -0.57 15.52
C ARG A 2 8.30 0.76 15.27
N ASN A 3 7.39 1.15 16.15
CA ASN A 3 6.74 2.45 16.07
C ASN A 3 7.72 3.60 16.23
N ASP A 4 8.87 3.34 16.82
CA ASP A 4 9.90 4.35 16.99
C ASP A 4 10.70 4.60 15.71
N ALA A 5 10.65 3.67 14.76
CA ALA A 5 11.42 3.76 13.54
C ALA A 5 10.73 4.59 12.46
N ALA A 6 9.41 4.73 12.50
CA ALA A 6 8.64 5.45 11.49
C ALA A 6 7.56 6.31 12.12
N GLN A 7 7.27 7.43 11.47
CA GLN A 7 6.20 8.34 11.84
C GLN A 7 5.45 8.80 10.60
N PHE A 8 4.12 8.88 10.70
CA PHE A 8 3.26 9.25 9.59
C PHE A 8 2.74 10.66 9.76
N LEU A 9 2.92 11.50 8.75
CA LEU A 9 2.42 12.87 8.72
C LEU A 9 1.54 13.06 7.49
N ALA A 10 0.35 13.62 7.71
CA ALA A 10 -0.58 13.88 6.60
C ALA A 10 0.00 14.92 5.63
N ALA A 11 -0.03 14.61 4.35
CA ALA A 11 0.24 15.57 3.28
C ALA A 11 -1.07 16.25 2.87
N SER A 12 -1.00 17.19 1.94
CA SER A 12 -2.13 18.03 1.54
C SER A 12 -3.13 17.28 0.65
N ARG A 13 -3.95 16.43 1.26
CA ARG A 13 -5.02 15.68 0.58
C ARG A 13 -6.27 15.60 1.45
N PRO A 14 -7.46 15.35 0.83
CA PRO A 14 -8.68 15.16 1.62
C PRO A 14 -8.53 14.05 2.67
N LEU A 15 -9.22 14.21 3.79
CA LEU A 15 -9.16 13.23 4.89
C LEU A 15 -9.58 11.82 4.47
N LEU A 16 -10.50 11.69 3.50
CA LEU A 16 -10.96 10.38 3.02
C LEU A 16 -9.96 9.71 2.07
N GLN A 17 -9.00 10.47 1.54
CA GLN A 17 -7.98 9.99 0.62
C GLN A 17 -6.61 10.55 1.03
N PRO A 18 -6.11 10.16 2.20
CA PRO A 18 -4.90 10.74 2.74
C PRO A 18 -3.63 10.25 2.06
N ASN A 19 -2.62 11.12 2.09
CA ASN A 19 -1.27 10.78 1.70
C ASN A 19 -0.33 11.17 2.84
N PHE A 20 0.52 10.24 3.26
CA PHE A 20 1.38 10.39 4.43
C PHE A 20 2.85 10.35 4.06
N LEU A 21 3.65 11.17 4.74
CA LEU A 21 5.09 11.05 4.70
C LEU A 21 5.55 10.04 5.75
N ILE A 22 6.59 9.29 5.42
CA ILE A 22 7.17 8.27 6.30
C ILE A 22 8.53 8.76 6.76
N PHE A 23 8.72 8.87 8.08
CA PHE A 23 9.99 9.29 8.66
C PHE A 23 10.54 8.21 9.58
N ARG A 24 11.85 8.09 9.58
CA ARG A 24 12.58 7.32 10.57
C ARG A 24 13.03 8.24 11.70
N ARG A 25 12.83 7.81 12.94
CA ARG A 25 13.09 8.61 14.14
C ARG A 25 14.09 7.93 15.06
N ASP A 26 15.20 7.47 14.53
CA ASP A 26 16.24 6.83 15.34
C ASP A 26 17.45 7.74 15.60
N GLY A 27 17.35 9.00 15.24
CA GLY A 27 18.40 9.99 15.43
C GLY A 27 17.83 11.33 15.89
N GLN A 28 18.67 12.34 15.99
CA GLN A 28 18.24 13.68 16.39
C GLN A 28 17.39 14.36 15.33
N ILE A 29 17.63 14.05 14.06
CA ILE A 29 16.92 14.63 12.94
C ILE A 29 16.08 13.51 12.26
N PRO A 30 14.75 13.67 12.15
CA PRO A 30 13.94 12.70 11.42
C PRO A 30 14.40 12.59 9.97
N GLN A 31 14.53 11.37 9.47
CA GLN A 31 14.93 11.09 8.10
C GLN A 31 13.70 10.69 7.28
N LEU A 32 13.47 11.38 6.16
CA LEU A 32 12.39 11.03 5.25
C LEU A 32 12.73 9.71 4.54
N LEU A 33 11.86 8.71 4.70
CA LEU A 33 12.01 7.40 4.07
C LEU A 33 11.16 7.26 2.80
N GLY A 34 10.04 7.97 2.72
CA GLY A 34 9.15 7.86 1.59
C GLY A 34 7.77 8.43 1.87
N CYS A 35 6.80 8.00 1.10
CA CYS A 35 5.40 8.36 1.32
C CYS A 35 4.49 7.18 0.98
N ILE A 36 3.29 7.21 1.54
CA ILE A 36 2.26 6.19 1.31
C ILE A 36 0.90 6.83 1.46
N GLY A 37 -0.05 6.38 0.66
CA GLY A 37 -1.41 6.89 0.74
C GLY A 37 -2.34 6.11 -0.15
N PHE A 38 -3.58 6.55 -0.20
CA PHE A 38 -4.57 5.98 -1.11
C PHE A 38 -5.48 7.06 -1.65
N GLY A 39 -6.01 6.82 -2.83
CA GLY A 39 -6.94 7.73 -3.49
C GLY A 39 -7.57 7.06 -4.68
N ASP A 40 -8.59 7.68 -5.24
CA ASP A 40 -9.26 7.15 -6.41
C ASP A 40 -8.34 7.22 -7.63
N ASN A 41 -8.29 6.11 -8.37
CA ASN A 41 -7.59 6.09 -9.64
C ASN A 41 -8.52 6.49 -10.78
N SER A 42 -8.01 6.52 -12.01
CA SER A 42 -8.77 6.92 -13.19
C SER A 42 -9.93 5.96 -13.53
N GLU A 43 -9.93 4.77 -12.97
CA GLU A 43 -10.97 3.76 -13.18
C GLU A 43 -12.02 3.75 -12.07
N GLY A 44 -11.93 4.69 -11.12
CA GLY A 44 -12.88 4.80 -10.02
C GLY A 44 -12.64 3.84 -8.86
N HIS A 45 -11.50 3.17 -8.82
CA HIS A 45 -11.11 2.31 -7.71
C HIS A 45 -10.23 3.06 -6.72
N LEU A 46 -10.38 2.75 -5.44
CA LEU A 46 -9.46 3.24 -4.42
C LEU A 46 -8.14 2.48 -4.55
N GLU A 47 -7.04 3.19 -4.68
CA GLU A 47 -5.74 2.59 -4.95
C GLU A 47 -4.70 3.04 -3.94
N LEU A 48 -3.96 2.06 -3.41
CA LEU A 48 -2.80 2.28 -2.55
C LEU A 48 -1.58 2.62 -3.40
N GLY A 49 -0.88 3.68 -3.03
CA GLY A 49 0.40 4.03 -3.64
C GLY A 49 1.44 4.31 -2.58
N TYR A 50 2.69 3.93 -2.83
CA TYR A 50 3.77 4.22 -1.92
C TYR A 50 5.11 4.33 -2.65
N TRP A 51 6.04 5.01 -1.98
CA TRP A 51 7.40 5.16 -2.45
C TRP A 51 8.33 5.13 -1.24
N ILE A 52 9.38 4.33 -1.31
CA ILE A 52 10.40 4.23 -0.29
C ILE A 52 11.76 4.55 -0.92
N ALA A 53 12.56 5.36 -0.26
CA ALA A 53 13.90 5.69 -0.71
C ALA A 53 14.73 4.42 -0.92
N ARG A 54 15.47 4.37 -2.03
CA ARG A 54 16.19 3.17 -2.47
C ARG A 54 17.08 2.58 -1.37
N GLY A 55 17.80 3.41 -0.63
CA GLY A 55 18.68 2.94 0.43
C GLY A 55 17.95 2.34 1.63
N GLN A 56 16.65 2.43 1.68
CA GLN A 56 15.81 1.93 2.78
C GLN A 56 14.95 0.73 2.36
N TRP A 57 15.13 0.20 1.17
CA TRP A 57 14.42 -0.98 0.70
C TRP A 57 14.82 -2.22 1.50
N GLY A 58 13.88 -3.17 1.62
CA GLY A 58 14.14 -4.44 2.28
C GLY A 58 14.16 -4.39 3.80
N ARG A 59 13.76 -3.26 4.41
CA ARG A 59 13.76 -3.08 5.87
C ARG A 59 12.37 -3.19 6.48
N GLY A 60 11.35 -3.52 5.68
CA GLY A 60 9.98 -3.68 6.17
C GLY A 60 9.21 -2.38 6.35
N TYR A 61 9.75 -1.23 5.98
CA TYR A 61 9.07 0.07 6.15
C TYR A 61 7.79 0.16 5.34
N ALA A 62 7.79 -0.31 4.09
CA ALA A 62 6.60 -0.29 3.25
C ALA A 62 5.48 -1.16 3.83
N THR A 63 5.82 -2.34 4.36
CA THR A 63 4.85 -3.24 4.98
C THR A 63 4.29 -2.65 6.27
N GLU A 64 5.14 -2.10 7.12
CA GLU A 64 4.72 -1.44 8.37
C GLU A 64 3.80 -0.25 8.08
N ALA A 65 4.21 0.62 7.17
CA ALA A 65 3.43 1.79 6.77
C ALA A 65 2.11 1.37 6.11
N GLY A 66 2.15 0.34 5.26
CA GLY A 66 0.97 -0.19 4.60
C GLY A 66 -0.07 -0.70 5.58
N ARG A 67 0.35 -1.43 6.60
CA ARG A 67 -0.58 -1.91 7.64
C ARG A 67 -1.28 -0.76 8.35
N ALA A 68 -0.54 0.29 8.70
CA ALA A 68 -1.11 1.45 9.36
C ALA A 68 -2.12 2.17 8.46
N VAL A 69 -1.78 2.36 7.20
CA VAL A 69 -2.64 3.05 6.23
C VAL A 69 -3.90 2.23 5.91
N LEU A 70 -3.80 0.90 5.84
CA LEU A 70 -4.97 0.04 5.64
C LEU A 70 -5.93 0.10 6.83
N GLU A 71 -5.43 0.21 8.06
CA GLU A 71 -6.28 0.42 9.23
C GLU A 71 -7.02 1.74 9.14
N ILE A 72 -6.37 2.80 8.67
CA ILE A 72 -7.02 4.09 8.44
C ILE A 72 -8.13 3.94 7.39
N ALA A 73 -7.86 3.25 6.29
CA ALA A 73 -8.85 3.03 5.24
C ALA A 73 -10.08 2.27 5.76
N ARG A 74 -9.87 1.23 6.58
CA ARG A 74 -10.97 0.49 7.23
C ARG A 74 -11.79 1.39 8.13
N THR A 75 -11.12 2.19 8.96
CA THR A 75 -11.78 3.12 9.89
C THR A 75 -12.62 4.16 9.14
N LEU A 76 -12.15 4.60 7.98
CA LEU A 76 -12.89 5.53 7.13
C LEU A 76 -14.04 4.88 6.37
N GLY A 77 -14.18 3.56 6.45
CA GLY A 77 -15.29 2.83 5.84
C GLY A 77 -15.10 2.45 4.39
N HIS A 78 -13.89 2.49 3.87
CA HIS A 78 -13.64 2.04 2.50
C HIS A 78 -13.77 0.51 2.41
N PRO A 79 -14.55 -0.03 1.46
CA PRO A 79 -14.80 -1.47 1.40
C PRO A 79 -13.68 -2.28 0.75
N GLU A 80 -12.90 -1.65 -0.11
CA GLU A 80 -11.91 -2.37 -0.92
C GLU A 80 -10.76 -1.44 -1.31
N MET A 81 -9.61 -2.04 -1.55
CA MET A 81 -8.40 -1.33 -1.98
C MET A 81 -7.78 -2.06 -3.16
N ARG A 82 -7.31 -1.32 -4.14
CA ARG A 82 -6.53 -1.83 -5.27
C ARG A 82 -5.08 -1.40 -5.11
N ALA A 83 -4.18 -2.13 -5.76
CA ALA A 83 -2.77 -1.76 -5.84
C ALA A 83 -2.17 -2.39 -7.09
N GLU A 84 -1.07 -1.83 -7.55
CA GLU A 84 -0.34 -2.34 -8.70
C GLU A 84 1.16 -2.29 -8.44
N HIS A 85 1.89 -3.17 -9.11
CA HIS A 85 3.34 -3.04 -9.23
C HIS A 85 3.77 -3.39 -10.64
N PHE A 86 4.85 -2.79 -11.10
CA PHE A 86 5.42 -3.15 -12.40
C PHE A 86 6.00 -4.57 -12.35
N THR A 87 5.91 -5.29 -13.46
CA THR A 87 6.34 -6.69 -13.55
C THR A 87 7.82 -6.88 -13.23
N ASP A 88 8.63 -5.85 -13.47
CA ASP A 88 10.06 -5.85 -13.15
C ASP A 88 10.39 -5.40 -11.73
N ASN A 89 9.37 -5.24 -10.88
CA ASN A 89 9.53 -4.87 -9.47
C ASN A 89 8.90 -5.92 -8.55
N PRO A 90 9.48 -7.11 -8.44
CA PRO A 90 8.91 -8.18 -7.64
C PRO A 90 8.91 -7.89 -6.13
N ALA A 91 9.79 -7.00 -5.66
CA ALA A 91 9.83 -6.62 -4.26
C ALA A 91 8.53 -5.94 -3.82
N SER A 92 7.96 -5.10 -4.70
CA SER A 92 6.67 -4.46 -4.44
C SER A 92 5.54 -5.50 -4.36
N GLY A 93 5.58 -6.52 -5.22
CA GLY A 93 4.62 -7.63 -5.15
C GLY A 93 4.67 -8.38 -3.83
N LYS A 94 5.86 -8.59 -3.27
CA LYS A 94 6.02 -9.23 -1.96
C LYS A 94 5.40 -8.38 -0.84
N VAL A 95 5.59 -7.06 -0.89
CA VAL A 95 4.98 -6.14 0.07
C VAL A 95 3.46 -6.24 0.01
N LEU A 96 2.88 -6.19 -1.19
CA LEU A 96 1.43 -6.28 -1.36
C LEU A 96 0.88 -7.60 -0.82
N ARG A 97 1.55 -8.72 -1.07
CA ARG A 97 1.14 -10.03 -0.54
C ARG A 97 1.21 -10.06 0.98
N LYS A 98 2.24 -9.50 1.59
CA LYS A 98 2.36 -9.41 3.05
C LYS A 98 1.26 -8.57 3.67
N LEU A 99 0.76 -7.57 2.95
CA LEU A 99 -0.35 -6.74 3.38
C LEU A 99 -1.72 -7.43 3.21
N GLY A 100 -1.76 -8.58 2.54
CA GLY A 100 -2.98 -9.34 2.31
C GLY A 100 -3.61 -9.13 0.95
N PHE A 101 -3.02 -8.34 0.10
CA PHE A 101 -3.51 -8.18 -1.28
C PHE A 101 -3.37 -9.47 -2.07
N ARG A 102 -4.30 -9.70 -2.98
CA ARG A 102 -4.31 -10.85 -3.87
C ARG A 102 -4.24 -10.38 -5.32
N PRO A 103 -3.47 -11.08 -6.20
CA PRO A 103 -3.48 -10.76 -7.62
C PRO A 103 -4.87 -10.98 -8.21
N THR A 104 -5.30 -10.08 -9.08
CA THR A 104 -6.57 -10.23 -9.79
C THR A 104 -6.46 -11.15 -11.01
N GLY A 105 -5.25 -11.48 -11.43
CA GLY A 105 -4.99 -12.19 -12.68
C GLY A 105 -4.91 -11.26 -13.89
N ARG A 106 -5.02 -9.96 -13.68
CA ARG A 106 -4.99 -8.96 -14.76
C ARG A 106 -3.72 -8.13 -14.69
N THR A 107 -3.27 -7.70 -15.87
CA THR A 107 -2.21 -6.70 -16.01
C THR A 107 -2.74 -5.53 -16.82
N ALA A 108 -2.10 -4.38 -16.67
CA ALA A 108 -2.43 -3.20 -17.46
C ALA A 108 -1.15 -2.47 -17.83
N LEU A 109 -1.15 -1.83 -18.99
CA LEU A 109 -0.03 -0.98 -19.38
C LEU A 109 -0.11 0.35 -18.65
N ARG A 110 0.98 0.74 -18.00
CA ARG A 110 1.10 2.01 -17.29
C ARG A 110 2.38 2.70 -17.73
N PHE A 111 2.30 4.00 -17.91
CA PHE A 111 3.49 4.79 -18.21
C PHE A 111 4.36 4.92 -16.97
N SER A 112 5.63 4.57 -17.13
CA SER A 112 6.62 4.70 -16.06
C SER A 112 7.54 5.87 -16.37
N ARG A 113 7.53 6.90 -15.52
CA ARG A 113 8.41 8.06 -15.68
C ARG A 113 9.88 7.66 -15.60
N GLY A 114 10.20 6.75 -14.66
CA GLY A 114 11.57 6.30 -14.47
C GLY A 114 12.11 5.51 -15.65
N ARG A 115 11.23 4.78 -16.37
CA ARG A 115 11.60 3.99 -17.54
C ARG A 115 11.43 4.74 -18.85
N GLY A 116 10.61 5.80 -18.85
CA GLY A 116 10.30 6.58 -20.03
C GLY A 116 9.44 5.83 -21.07
N GLN A 117 8.72 4.80 -20.64
CA GLN A 117 7.90 3.96 -21.53
C GLN A 117 6.75 3.33 -20.75
N GLU A 118 5.80 2.75 -21.49
CA GLU A 118 4.74 1.94 -20.92
C GLU A 118 5.32 0.58 -20.49
N THR A 119 4.88 0.12 -19.33
CA THR A 119 5.33 -1.14 -18.73
C THR A 119 4.12 -1.85 -18.14
N ASP A 120 4.09 -3.17 -18.20
CA ASP A 120 3.01 -3.95 -17.60
C ASP A 120 3.02 -3.83 -16.09
N ALA A 121 1.84 -3.56 -15.53
CA ALA A 121 1.60 -3.54 -14.10
C ALA A 121 0.67 -4.69 -13.71
N VAL A 122 1.07 -5.45 -12.70
CA VAL A 122 0.27 -6.53 -12.13
C VAL A 122 -0.74 -5.92 -11.16
N GLN A 123 -2.01 -6.26 -11.31
CA GLN A 123 -3.10 -5.69 -10.50
C GLN A 123 -3.42 -6.58 -9.30
N PHE A 124 -3.62 -5.94 -8.16
CA PHE A 124 -3.96 -6.58 -6.88
C PHE A 124 -5.20 -5.96 -6.28
N THR A 125 -5.89 -6.72 -5.45
CA THR A 125 -7.06 -6.26 -4.71
C THR A 125 -7.03 -6.75 -3.27
N LEU A 126 -7.67 -5.99 -2.38
CA LEU A 126 -7.83 -6.34 -0.97
C LEU A 126 -9.21 -5.90 -0.50
N SER A 127 -9.94 -6.82 0.11
CA SER A 127 -11.18 -6.48 0.80
C SER A 127 -10.86 -5.87 2.16
N LEU A 128 -11.46 -4.73 2.48
CA LEU A 128 -11.35 -4.07 3.77
C LEU A 128 -12.58 -4.30 4.64
N SER A 129 -13.61 -4.95 4.09
CA SER A 129 -14.84 -5.22 4.79
C SER A 129 -14.65 -6.33 5.83
N GLU A 130 -15.12 -6.09 7.07
CA GLU A 130 -15.09 -7.08 8.14
C GLU A 130 -15.94 -8.31 7.81
N ASP A 131 -17.06 -8.10 7.11
CA ASP A 131 -17.96 -9.18 6.71
C ASP A 131 -17.26 -10.20 5.82
N ASP A 132 -16.46 -9.73 4.85
CA ASP A 132 -15.69 -10.60 3.98
C ASP A 132 -14.61 -11.36 4.76
N SER A 133 -13.97 -10.71 5.72
CA SER A 133 -12.99 -11.36 6.59
C SER A 133 -13.63 -12.46 7.44
N ALA A 134 -14.83 -12.21 7.96
CA ALA A 134 -15.58 -13.20 8.73
C ALA A 134 -15.97 -14.40 7.86
N ASP A 135 -16.40 -14.17 6.63
CA ASP A 135 -16.74 -15.23 5.68
C ASP A 135 -15.52 -16.09 5.35
N ASP A 136 -14.36 -15.48 5.15
CA ASP A 136 -13.12 -16.21 4.89
C ASP A 136 -12.73 -17.11 6.07
N VAL A 137 -12.84 -16.61 7.28
CA VAL A 137 -12.56 -17.38 8.50
C VAL A 137 -13.54 -18.56 8.61
N MET A 138 -14.81 -18.33 8.34
CA MET A 138 -15.82 -19.39 8.40
C MET A 138 -15.58 -20.47 7.34
N ARG A 139 -15.16 -20.10 6.16
CA ARG A 139 -14.79 -21.07 5.11
C ARG A 139 -13.61 -21.92 5.53
N ASP A 140 -12.58 -21.33 6.12
CA ASP A 140 -11.42 -22.06 6.60
C ASP A 140 -11.79 -23.05 7.71
N LEU A 141 -12.69 -22.64 8.60
CA LEU A 141 -13.18 -23.52 9.67
C LEU A 141 -14.07 -24.66 9.16
N ALA A 142 -14.74 -24.46 8.04
CA ALA A 142 -15.62 -25.46 7.45
C ALA A 142 -14.89 -26.47 6.56
N ALA A 143 -13.66 -26.18 6.20
CA ALA A 143 -12.88 -27.02 5.28
C ALA A 143 -12.26 -28.27 6.00
#